data_af5e93fb93007fe2c311d67e5137185e
#
_entry.id   af5e93fb93007fe2c311d67e5137185e
#
_cell.length_a   1.000
_cell.length_b   1.000
_cell.length_c   1.000
_cell.angle_alpha   90.00
_cell.angle_beta   90.00
_cell.angle_gamma   90.00
#
_symmetry.space_group_name_H-M   'P 1'
#
loop_
_entity.id
_entity.type
_entity.pdbx_description
1 polymer ?
#
loop_
_entity_poly.entity_id
_entity_poly.type
_entity_poly.pdbx_seq_one_letter_code
_entity_poly.pdbx_strand_id
1 'polypeptide(L)'
;MLFRSTPFTAANGYSPAPGYLQGKTVDMVGGGACQASSTLYAAALYANLEIVQRTNHGFASDYIGLGLDATVAEGGPEFEFRNNTDYPIKVCAAYTTSGSKNYLKITILGTKVDDSYVKIKTEVLETIPFTEEIVETDELAPGERKVEQTAYTGYKVKTYRNVYSGDGKLISSTFEASSNYKARNRIVLVGKSTATTPTDPGTTVPTDPGTVTPTDPGVTAPTDPGAAEPPVEMERPGWLDTGKEGEG
;
A
#
# COMPACT_ATOMS: atom_id res chain seq x y z
N MET A 1 8.62 1.99 23.97
CA MET A 1 9.64 2.63 23.13
C MET A 1 8.89 3.49 22.15
N LEU A 2 9.12 4.78 22.17
CA LEU A 2 8.55 5.72 21.21
C LEU A 2 9.42 5.71 19.96
N PHE A 3 8.84 5.36 18.81
CA PHE A 3 9.50 5.64 17.54
C PHE A 3 9.27 7.11 17.21
N ARG A 4 10.21 7.96 17.61
CA ARG A 4 10.26 9.35 17.15
C ARG A 4 11.29 9.44 16.04
N SER A 5 10.83 9.78 14.86
CA SER A 5 11.74 10.23 13.81
C SER A 5 12.33 11.59 14.19
N THR A 6 13.62 11.78 13.94
CA THR A 6 14.20 13.14 13.87
C THR A 6 13.48 13.92 12.77
N PRO A 7 13.50 15.28 12.79
CA PRO A 7 12.97 16.07 11.69
C PRO A 7 13.45 15.57 10.34
N PHE A 8 12.55 15.47 9.37
CA PHE A 8 12.83 14.92 8.03
C PHE A 8 13.64 15.92 7.19
N THR A 9 14.89 16.13 7.56
CA THR A 9 15.80 17.06 6.89
C THR A 9 17.01 16.34 6.33
N ALA A 10 17.63 16.90 5.29
CA ALA A 10 18.88 16.39 4.76
C ALA A 10 20.02 16.41 5.79
N ALA A 11 20.02 17.37 6.72
CA ALA A 11 20.98 17.46 7.83
C ALA A 11 20.88 16.27 8.79
N ASN A 12 19.71 15.65 8.91
CA ASN A 12 19.48 14.44 9.70
C ASN A 12 19.63 13.14 8.88
N GLY A 13 20.17 13.24 7.65
CA GLY A 13 20.47 12.09 6.80
C GLY A 13 19.29 11.61 5.94
N TYR A 14 18.19 12.36 5.87
CA TYR A 14 17.08 11.99 5.00
C TYR A 14 17.36 12.45 3.56
N SER A 15 17.10 11.55 2.60
CA SER A 15 17.17 11.84 1.17
C SER A 15 15.79 12.12 0.59
N PRO A 16 15.69 12.85 -0.54
CA PRO A 16 14.45 12.93 -1.30
C PRO A 16 14.00 11.54 -1.74
N ALA A 17 12.71 11.27 -1.62
CA ALA A 17 12.05 10.06 -2.09
C ALA A 17 10.59 10.39 -2.40
N PRO A 18 9.90 9.58 -3.23
CA PRO A 18 8.48 9.75 -3.49
C PRO A 18 7.66 9.74 -2.19
N GLY A 19 6.85 10.76 -2.01
CA GLY A 19 5.94 10.92 -0.88
C GLY A 19 4.63 11.53 -1.34
N TYR A 20 3.62 11.50 -0.47
CA TYR A 20 2.30 12.07 -0.76
C TYR A 20 2.19 13.47 -0.20
N LEU A 21 1.95 14.45 -1.08
CA LEU A 21 1.67 15.83 -0.70
C LEU A 21 0.42 16.31 -1.47
N GLN A 22 -0.61 16.73 -0.73
CA GLN A 22 -1.86 17.25 -1.30
C GLN A 22 -2.47 16.38 -2.42
N GLY A 23 -2.40 15.05 -2.24
CA GLY A 23 -2.96 14.11 -3.20
C GLY A 23 -2.09 13.82 -4.43
N LYS A 24 -0.90 14.37 -4.54
CA LYS A 24 0.08 14.08 -5.60
C LYS A 24 1.30 13.36 -5.03
N THR A 25 1.87 12.46 -5.81
CA THR A 25 3.18 11.89 -5.52
C THR A 25 4.24 12.90 -5.93
N VAL A 26 5.06 13.33 -4.99
CA VAL A 26 6.17 14.28 -5.22
C VAL A 26 7.41 13.80 -4.49
N ASP A 27 8.58 14.08 -5.04
CA ASP A 27 9.83 13.85 -4.33
C ASP A 27 9.97 14.84 -3.18
N MET A 28 10.06 14.30 -1.97
CA MET A 28 10.21 15.08 -0.75
C MET A 28 11.22 14.44 0.20
N VAL A 29 11.92 15.25 0.97
CA VAL A 29 12.84 14.75 1.99
C VAL A 29 12.06 13.96 3.03
N GLY A 30 12.49 12.72 3.28
CA GLY A 30 11.77 11.82 4.19
C GLY A 30 10.58 11.06 3.58
N GLY A 31 10.39 11.06 2.25
CA GLY A 31 9.29 10.35 1.56
C GLY A 31 9.19 8.86 1.93
N GLY A 32 10.31 8.18 2.25
CA GLY A 32 10.34 6.78 2.70
C GLY A 32 10.00 6.53 4.17
N ALA A 33 9.80 7.56 5.01
CA ALA A 33 9.58 7.41 6.44
C ALA A 33 8.33 6.58 6.78
N CYS A 34 7.24 6.77 6.04
CA CYS A 34 6.00 6.00 6.22
C CYS A 34 6.17 4.51 5.86
N GLN A 35 7.01 4.16 4.88
CA GLN A 35 7.32 2.77 4.59
C GLN A 35 8.09 2.13 5.75
N ALA A 36 9.04 2.86 6.35
CA ALA A 36 9.78 2.39 7.52
C ALA A 36 8.87 2.19 8.73
N SER A 37 8.01 3.16 9.05
CA SER A 37 7.06 3.05 10.17
C SER A 37 6.03 1.94 9.97
N SER A 38 5.52 1.75 8.76
CA SER A 38 4.59 0.67 8.41
C SER A 38 5.25 -0.71 8.57
N THR A 39 6.48 -0.87 8.07
CA THR A 39 7.22 -2.13 8.22
C THR A 39 7.51 -2.43 9.70
N LEU A 40 7.83 -1.39 10.49
CA LEU A 40 8.04 -1.53 11.93
C LEU A 40 6.74 -1.86 12.68
N TYR A 41 5.60 -1.25 12.29
CA TYR A 41 4.29 -1.58 12.84
C TYR A 41 3.94 -3.05 12.61
N ALA A 42 4.06 -3.54 11.38
CA ALA A 42 3.84 -4.94 11.08
C ALA A 42 4.75 -5.86 11.90
N ALA A 43 6.06 -5.53 12.02
CA ALA A 43 7.01 -6.29 12.83
C ALA A 43 6.62 -6.29 14.32
N ALA A 44 6.16 -5.17 14.87
CA ALA A 44 5.70 -5.07 16.27
C ALA A 44 4.44 -5.93 16.51
N LEU A 45 3.50 -5.97 15.56
CA LEU A 45 2.33 -6.85 15.63
C LEU A 45 2.73 -8.32 15.67
N TYR A 46 3.62 -8.76 14.75
CA TYR A 46 4.11 -10.16 14.71
C TYR A 46 4.94 -10.54 15.94
N ALA A 47 5.63 -9.57 16.55
CA ALA A 47 6.35 -9.77 17.81
C ALA A 47 5.44 -9.70 19.05
N ASN A 48 4.12 -9.61 18.87
CA ASN A 48 3.12 -9.49 19.95
C ASN A 48 3.36 -8.32 20.90
N LEU A 49 3.95 -7.22 20.40
CA LEU A 49 4.16 -6.01 21.19
C LEU A 49 2.90 -5.15 21.26
N GLU A 50 2.77 -4.37 22.32
CA GLU A 50 1.64 -3.46 22.51
C GLU A 50 1.74 -2.27 21.56
N ILE A 51 0.72 -2.02 20.77
CA ILE A 51 0.61 -0.82 19.95
C ILE A 51 -0.06 0.28 20.77
N VAL A 52 0.65 1.39 20.98
CA VAL A 52 0.16 2.52 21.78
C VAL A 52 -0.55 3.52 20.88
N GLN A 53 0.04 3.82 19.72
CA GLN A 53 -0.53 4.76 18.77
C GLN A 53 -0.19 4.35 17.34
N ARG A 54 -1.20 4.39 16.46
CA ARG A 54 -1.04 4.17 15.02
C ARG A 54 -2.14 4.90 14.26
N THR A 55 -1.78 5.52 13.15
CA THR A 55 -2.70 6.13 12.19
C THR A 55 -2.48 5.50 10.82
N ASN A 56 -3.57 5.04 10.14
CA ASN A 56 -3.47 4.56 8.76
C ASN A 56 -3.33 5.71 7.77
N HIS A 57 -2.82 5.40 6.56
CA HIS A 57 -2.80 6.37 5.46
C HIS A 57 -4.20 6.74 4.98
N GLY A 58 -4.33 7.89 4.36
CA GLY A 58 -5.60 8.31 3.74
C GLY A 58 -5.99 7.49 2.52
N PHE A 59 -5.00 6.90 1.82
CA PHE A 59 -5.15 5.99 0.69
C PHE A 59 -4.40 4.69 0.95
N ALA A 60 -4.84 3.59 0.34
CA ALA A 60 -4.13 2.31 0.46
C ALA A 60 -2.72 2.42 -0.14
N SER A 61 -1.72 1.94 0.60
CA SER A 61 -0.32 1.89 0.16
C SER A 61 -0.08 0.63 -0.67
N ASP A 62 0.81 0.70 -1.64
CA ASP A 62 1.20 -0.42 -2.52
C ASP A 62 2.38 -1.25 -1.96
N TYR A 63 3.07 -0.76 -0.94
CA TYR A 63 4.25 -1.39 -0.37
C TYR A 63 3.97 -2.27 0.87
N ILE A 64 2.73 -2.28 1.37
CA ILE A 64 2.33 -3.10 2.52
C ILE A 64 0.85 -3.46 2.44
N GLY A 65 0.45 -4.57 3.05
CA GLY A 65 -0.95 -5.02 3.05
C GLY A 65 -1.90 -4.07 3.79
N LEU A 66 -3.17 -4.11 3.40
CA LEU A 66 -4.23 -3.32 4.02
C LEU A 66 -4.27 -3.55 5.54
N GLY A 67 -4.38 -2.47 6.32
CA GLY A 67 -4.43 -2.52 7.78
C GLY A 67 -3.08 -2.70 8.47
N LEU A 68 -1.97 -2.82 7.71
CA LEU A 68 -0.61 -3.00 8.22
C LEU A 68 0.28 -1.76 8.06
N ASP A 69 -0.29 -0.66 7.58
CA ASP A 69 0.40 0.62 7.40
C ASP A 69 0.36 1.50 8.65
N ALA A 70 1.34 2.36 8.80
CA ALA A 70 1.41 3.38 9.84
C ALA A 70 1.98 4.68 9.27
N THR A 71 1.18 5.73 9.31
CA THR A 71 1.57 7.08 8.87
C THR A 71 2.37 7.78 9.94
N VAL A 72 3.45 8.43 9.52
CA VAL A 72 4.23 9.35 10.35
C VAL A 72 4.47 10.65 9.58
N ALA A 73 4.39 11.78 10.28
CA ALA A 73 4.65 13.10 9.70
C ALA A 73 5.24 14.04 10.75
N GLU A 74 6.04 14.99 10.31
CA GLU A 74 6.57 16.03 11.19
C GLU A 74 5.41 16.92 11.72
N GLY A 75 5.29 17.00 13.06
CA GLY A 75 4.18 17.73 13.70
C GLY A 75 2.80 17.11 13.51
N GLY A 76 2.71 15.88 12.99
CA GLY A 76 1.49 15.16 12.68
C GLY A 76 1.42 13.77 13.34
N PRO A 77 0.87 12.76 12.63
CA PRO A 77 0.74 11.41 13.18
C PRO A 77 2.09 10.83 13.58
N GLU A 78 2.10 10.10 14.69
CA GLU A 78 3.24 9.33 15.19
C GLU A 78 2.87 7.84 15.25
N PHE A 79 3.89 6.99 15.21
CA PHE A 79 3.75 5.56 15.48
C PHE A 79 4.45 5.22 16.79
N GLU A 80 3.71 4.66 17.74
CA GLU A 80 4.22 4.28 19.06
C GLU A 80 3.88 2.84 19.38
N PHE A 81 4.86 2.11 19.90
CA PHE A 81 4.64 0.80 20.48
C PHE A 81 5.41 0.65 21.79
N ARG A 82 4.96 -0.26 22.62
CA ARG A 82 5.58 -0.58 23.92
C ARG A 82 6.11 -2.00 23.91
N ASN A 83 7.31 -2.18 24.41
CA ASN A 83 7.78 -3.49 24.84
C ASN A 83 7.04 -3.86 26.13
N ASN A 84 6.05 -4.72 26.02
CA ASN A 84 5.21 -5.25 27.09
C ASN A 84 5.75 -6.57 27.66
N THR A 85 7.00 -6.93 27.32
CA THR A 85 7.70 -8.09 27.91
C THR A 85 8.65 -7.64 29.01
N ASP A 86 9.04 -8.57 29.88
CA ASP A 86 10.03 -8.33 30.96
C ASP A 86 11.49 -8.31 30.46
N TYR A 87 11.70 -8.51 29.16
CA TYR A 87 13.03 -8.67 28.57
C TYR A 87 13.31 -7.56 27.56
N PRO A 88 14.58 -7.20 27.36
CA PRO A 88 14.97 -6.23 26.35
C PRO A 88 14.70 -6.78 24.95
N ILE A 89 14.34 -5.88 24.03
CA ILE A 89 14.22 -6.17 22.60
C ILE A 89 15.25 -5.38 21.80
N LYS A 90 15.67 -5.91 20.65
CA LYS A 90 16.53 -5.23 19.68
C LYS A 90 15.80 -5.14 18.35
N VAL A 91 15.63 -3.92 17.85
CA VAL A 91 15.07 -3.65 16.50
C VAL A 91 16.24 -3.54 15.53
N CYS A 92 16.24 -4.37 14.49
CA CYS A 92 17.21 -4.37 13.41
C CYS A 92 16.52 -4.02 12.09
N ALA A 93 17.11 -3.13 11.32
CA ALA A 93 16.65 -2.79 9.97
C ALA A 93 17.74 -3.17 8.97
N ALA A 94 17.33 -3.76 7.85
CA ALA A 94 18.22 -4.10 6.75
C ALA A 94 17.55 -3.72 5.43
N TYR A 95 18.35 -3.18 4.52
CA TYR A 95 17.96 -2.92 3.15
C TYR A 95 18.52 -4.02 2.25
N THR A 96 17.66 -4.59 1.40
CA THR A 96 18.06 -5.65 0.48
C THR A 96 17.51 -5.38 -0.90
N THR A 97 18.23 -5.82 -1.93
CA THR A 97 17.80 -5.74 -3.32
C THR A 97 17.62 -7.16 -3.86
N SER A 98 16.51 -7.41 -4.56
CA SER A 98 16.26 -8.66 -5.26
C SER A 98 15.72 -8.35 -6.66
N GLY A 99 16.51 -8.67 -7.68
CA GLY A 99 16.25 -8.22 -9.05
C GLY A 99 16.25 -6.68 -9.12
N SER A 100 15.20 -6.10 -9.68
CA SER A 100 14.98 -4.64 -9.77
C SER A 100 14.25 -4.04 -8.56
N LYS A 101 13.87 -4.85 -7.58
CA LYS A 101 13.08 -4.41 -6.42
C LYS A 101 13.94 -4.24 -5.18
N ASN A 102 13.64 -3.22 -4.41
CA ASN A 102 14.28 -2.91 -3.14
C ASN A 102 13.32 -3.23 -1.99
N TYR A 103 13.85 -3.84 -0.93
CA TYR A 103 13.08 -4.27 0.22
C TYR A 103 13.67 -3.70 1.50
N LEU A 104 12.80 -3.23 2.38
CA LEU A 104 13.13 -2.95 3.77
C LEU A 104 12.70 -4.14 4.62
N LYS A 105 13.66 -4.74 5.35
CA LYS A 105 13.42 -5.79 6.31
C LYS A 105 13.61 -5.26 7.72
N ILE A 106 12.60 -5.37 8.58
CA ILE A 106 12.70 -5.09 10.00
C ILE A 106 12.57 -6.41 10.77
N THR A 107 13.51 -6.63 11.69
CA THR A 107 13.55 -7.79 12.56
C THR A 107 13.57 -7.33 14.01
N ILE A 108 12.66 -7.86 14.84
CA ILE A 108 12.64 -7.64 16.28
C ILE A 108 13.19 -8.92 16.94
N LEU A 109 14.31 -8.78 17.64
CA LEU A 109 14.93 -9.84 18.42
C LEU A 109 14.59 -9.64 19.90
N GLY A 110 14.25 -10.72 20.59
CA GLY A 110 13.91 -10.72 22.00
C GLY A 110 14.12 -12.08 22.61
N THR A 111 13.85 -12.21 23.92
CA THR A 111 13.90 -13.50 24.62
C THR A 111 12.63 -14.28 24.30
N LYS A 112 12.79 -15.52 23.85
CA LYS A 112 11.68 -16.45 23.64
C LYS A 112 11.26 -17.02 24.99
N VAL A 113 10.06 -16.67 25.43
CA VAL A 113 9.50 -17.12 26.73
C VAL A 113 8.60 -18.35 26.59
N ASP A 114 8.04 -18.57 25.40
CA ASP A 114 7.20 -19.72 25.05
C ASP A 114 7.24 -19.98 23.53
N ASP A 115 6.48 -20.97 23.06
CA ASP A 115 6.39 -21.32 21.64
C ASP A 115 5.24 -20.63 20.89
N SER A 116 4.60 -19.63 21.51
CA SER A 116 3.52 -18.90 20.86
C SER A 116 4.00 -18.09 19.66
N TYR A 117 3.09 -17.88 18.72
CA TYR A 117 3.35 -17.06 17.54
C TYR A 117 2.08 -16.29 17.12
N VAL A 118 2.28 -15.23 16.38
CA VAL A 118 1.19 -14.35 15.92
C VAL A 118 0.94 -14.54 14.44
N LYS A 119 -0.35 -14.60 14.07
CA LYS A 119 -0.83 -14.35 12.69
C LYS A 119 -1.74 -13.14 12.71
N ILE A 120 -1.56 -12.27 11.73
CA ILE A 120 -2.44 -11.11 11.55
C ILE A 120 -3.53 -11.47 10.55
N LYS A 121 -4.78 -11.23 10.92
CA LYS A 121 -5.94 -11.35 10.05
C LYS A 121 -6.44 -9.96 9.68
N THR A 122 -6.54 -9.68 8.39
CA THR A 122 -7.17 -8.48 7.86
C THR A 122 -8.52 -8.86 7.26
N GLU A 123 -9.56 -8.10 7.59
CA GLU A 123 -10.92 -8.28 7.10
C GLU A 123 -11.35 -7.03 6.34
N VAL A 124 -11.56 -7.15 5.03
CA VAL A 124 -12.09 -6.07 4.20
C VAL A 124 -13.60 -6.04 4.34
N LEU A 125 -14.12 -4.99 4.97
CA LEU A 125 -15.56 -4.80 5.20
C LEU A 125 -16.25 -4.15 4.01
N GLU A 126 -15.55 -3.25 3.32
CA GLU A 126 -16.07 -2.50 2.19
C GLU A 126 -14.95 -2.17 1.21
N THR A 127 -15.25 -2.32 -0.07
CA THR A 127 -14.41 -1.85 -1.18
C THR A 127 -15.16 -0.72 -1.88
N ILE A 128 -14.53 0.45 -1.98
CA ILE A 128 -15.10 1.66 -2.54
C ILE A 128 -14.41 1.91 -3.89
N PRO A 129 -15.07 1.61 -5.03
CA PRO A 129 -14.46 1.80 -6.34
C PRO A 129 -14.20 3.28 -6.62
N PHE A 130 -13.19 3.55 -7.42
CA PHE A 130 -12.96 4.88 -7.99
C PHE A 130 -13.79 5.07 -9.28
N THR A 131 -13.95 6.33 -9.70
CA THR A 131 -14.50 6.69 -11.00
C THR A 131 -13.43 7.35 -11.87
N GLU A 132 -13.65 7.40 -13.18
CA GLU A 132 -12.82 8.16 -14.12
C GLU A 132 -13.56 9.44 -14.52
N GLU A 133 -12.85 10.56 -14.46
CA GLU A 133 -13.28 11.88 -14.93
C GLU A 133 -12.42 12.27 -16.12
N ILE A 134 -13.06 12.62 -17.22
CA ILE A 134 -12.41 13.11 -18.44
C ILE A 134 -12.53 14.63 -18.46
N VAL A 135 -11.40 15.31 -18.56
CA VAL A 135 -11.32 16.78 -18.63
C VAL A 135 -10.70 17.17 -19.97
N GLU A 136 -11.46 17.92 -20.77
CA GLU A 136 -10.95 18.46 -22.02
C GLU A 136 -10.01 19.64 -21.77
N THR A 137 -8.90 19.69 -22.51
CA THR A 137 -7.87 20.74 -22.39
C THR A 137 -7.35 21.17 -23.75
N ASP A 138 -6.89 22.42 -23.83
CA ASP A 138 -6.17 22.96 -24.99
C ASP A 138 -4.65 22.70 -24.90
N GLU A 139 -4.16 22.14 -23.81
CA GLU A 139 -2.73 21.91 -23.58
C GLU A 139 -2.19 20.64 -24.27
N LEU A 140 -3.08 19.78 -24.76
CA LEU A 140 -2.74 18.53 -25.44
C LEU A 140 -3.15 18.58 -26.90
N ALA A 141 -2.47 17.79 -27.75
CA ALA A 141 -2.89 17.62 -29.12
C ALA A 141 -4.30 17.02 -29.21
N PRO A 142 -5.10 17.33 -30.25
CA PRO A 142 -6.45 16.80 -30.41
C PRO A 142 -6.51 15.28 -30.23
N GLY A 143 -7.30 14.81 -29.24
CA GLY A 143 -7.47 13.40 -28.92
C GLY A 143 -6.32 12.77 -28.11
N GLU A 144 -5.24 13.48 -27.84
CA GLU A 144 -4.18 13.02 -26.94
C GLU A 144 -4.72 12.88 -25.51
N ARG A 145 -4.31 11.81 -24.81
CA ARG A 145 -4.75 11.52 -23.44
C ARG A 145 -3.58 11.52 -22.48
N LYS A 146 -3.73 12.16 -21.33
CA LYS A 146 -2.74 12.19 -20.24
C LYS A 146 -3.42 11.96 -18.90
N VAL A 147 -2.90 11.04 -18.11
CA VAL A 147 -3.37 10.85 -16.73
C VAL A 147 -2.81 11.97 -15.87
N GLU A 148 -3.67 12.86 -15.41
CA GLU A 148 -3.31 13.95 -14.48
C GLU A 148 -3.37 13.50 -13.03
N GLN A 149 -4.32 12.61 -12.70
CA GLN A 149 -4.49 12.06 -11.37
C GLN A 149 -4.66 10.55 -11.41
N THR A 150 -3.80 9.84 -10.69
CA THR A 150 -3.91 8.39 -10.51
C THR A 150 -5.07 8.04 -9.58
N ALA A 151 -5.81 6.99 -9.92
CA ALA A 151 -6.91 6.47 -9.11
C ALA A 151 -6.41 5.67 -7.91
N TYR A 152 -7.25 5.62 -6.86
CA TYR A 152 -7.11 4.70 -5.74
C TYR A 152 -8.47 4.11 -5.38
N THR A 153 -8.52 2.79 -5.24
CA THR A 153 -9.66 2.12 -4.63
C THR A 153 -9.66 2.37 -3.12
N GLY A 154 -10.81 2.71 -2.57
CA GLY A 154 -10.98 2.90 -1.13
C GLY A 154 -11.35 1.59 -0.45
N TYR A 155 -11.03 1.48 0.83
CA TYR A 155 -11.32 0.29 1.64
C TYR A 155 -11.68 0.67 3.07
N LYS A 156 -12.61 -0.09 3.67
CA LYS A 156 -12.77 -0.16 5.13
C LYS A 156 -12.32 -1.53 5.60
N VAL A 157 -11.40 -1.54 6.56
CA VAL A 157 -10.68 -2.74 6.96
C VAL A 157 -10.63 -2.85 8.47
N LYS A 158 -10.80 -4.07 9.00
CA LYS A 158 -10.47 -4.43 10.39
C LYS A 158 -9.27 -5.33 10.42
N THR A 159 -8.37 -5.09 11.38
CA THR A 159 -7.19 -5.90 11.62
C THR A 159 -7.31 -6.58 12.96
N TYR A 160 -6.99 -7.88 13.00
CA TYR A 160 -7.01 -8.72 14.21
C TYR A 160 -5.66 -9.36 14.41
N ARG A 161 -5.23 -9.41 15.66
CA ARG A 161 -4.06 -10.16 16.11
C ARG A 161 -4.52 -11.49 16.66
N ASN A 162 -4.10 -12.57 16.01
CA ASN A 162 -4.39 -13.94 16.44
C ASN A 162 -3.11 -14.56 17.02
N VAL A 163 -3.14 -14.90 18.29
CA VAL A 163 -2.03 -15.59 18.97
C VAL A 163 -2.31 -17.08 18.99
N TYR A 164 -1.34 -17.86 18.57
CA TYR A 164 -1.39 -19.31 18.52
C TYR A 164 -0.32 -19.91 19.42
N SER A 165 -0.60 -21.06 20.05
CA SER A 165 0.38 -21.89 20.72
C SER A 165 1.29 -22.60 19.72
N GLY A 166 2.42 -23.12 20.17
CA GLY A 166 3.38 -23.83 19.32
C GLY A 166 2.80 -25.01 18.56
N ASP A 167 1.76 -25.67 19.08
CA ASP A 167 1.00 -26.74 18.44
C ASP A 167 -0.09 -26.25 17.45
N GLY A 168 -0.21 -24.94 17.23
CA GLY A 168 -1.11 -24.33 16.27
C GLY A 168 -2.54 -24.05 16.76
N LYS A 169 -2.79 -24.21 18.07
CA LYS A 169 -4.10 -23.89 18.66
C LYS A 169 -4.23 -22.38 18.90
N LEU A 170 -5.38 -21.80 18.49
CA LEU A 170 -5.69 -20.39 18.74
C LEU A 170 -5.82 -20.15 20.27
N ILE A 171 -4.98 -19.27 20.81
CA ILE A 171 -5.01 -18.83 22.22
C ILE A 171 -5.93 -17.62 22.35
N SER A 172 -5.75 -16.61 21.48
CA SER A 172 -6.57 -15.39 21.51
C SER A 172 -6.71 -14.78 20.12
N SER A 173 -7.80 -14.04 19.95
CA SER A 173 -8.04 -13.20 18.77
C SER A 173 -8.47 -11.82 19.25
N THR A 174 -7.63 -10.81 19.06
CA THR A 174 -7.86 -9.46 19.57
C THR A 174 -8.03 -8.50 18.40
N PHE A 175 -9.09 -7.68 18.46
CA PHE A 175 -9.23 -6.56 17.54
C PHE A 175 -8.10 -5.56 17.77
N GLU A 176 -7.39 -5.22 16.70
CA GLU A 176 -6.21 -4.33 16.76
C GLU A 176 -6.58 -2.92 16.31
N ALA A 177 -7.15 -2.77 15.12
CA ALA A 177 -7.46 -1.48 14.56
C ALA A 177 -8.50 -1.54 13.44
N SER A 178 -9.19 -0.42 13.21
CA SER A 178 -9.92 -0.13 11.97
C SER A 178 -9.10 0.81 11.10
N SER A 179 -9.05 0.54 9.80
CA SER A 179 -8.43 1.40 8.80
C SER A 179 -9.44 1.82 7.75
N ASN A 180 -9.44 3.10 7.41
CA ASN A 180 -10.35 3.67 6.42
C ASN A 180 -9.53 4.37 5.34
N TYR A 181 -9.45 3.77 4.17
CA TYR A 181 -8.76 4.28 2.99
C TYR A 181 -9.77 4.89 2.05
N LYS A 182 -9.55 6.15 1.67
CA LYS A 182 -10.44 6.88 0.75
C LYS A 182 -10.27 6.38 -0.67
N ALA A 183 -11.34 6.34 -1.43
CA ALA A 183 -11.25 6.27 -2.88
C ALA A 183 -10.77 7.61 -3.45
N ARG A 184 -10.09 7.58 -4.58
CA ARG A 184 -9.68 8.75 -5.34
C ARG A 184 -9.90 8.49 -6.81
N ASN A 185 -10.64 9.37 -7.47
CA ASN A 185 -10.95 9.23 -8.88
C ASN A 185 -9.71 9.39 -9.77
N ARG A 186 -9.71 8.74 -10.92
CA ARG A 186 -8.77 9.02 -12.00
C ARG A 186 -9.22 10.30 -12.71
N ILE A 187 -8.27 11.19 -13.01
CA ILE A 187 -8.50 12.34 -13.89
C ILE A 187 -7.63 12.15 -15.13
N VAL A 188 -8.29 12.15 -16.28
CA VAL A 188 -7.63 12.04 -17.59
C VAL A 188 -7.88 13.31 -18.38
N LEU A 189 -6.81 14.02 -18.72
CA LEU A 189 -6.84 15.15 -19.64
C LEU A 189 -6.92 14.62 -21.07
N VAL A 190 -7.80 15.21 -21.87
CA VAL A 190 -7.96 14.88 -23.29
C VAL A 190 -7.87 16.16 -24.10
N GLY A 191 -7.01 16.19 -25.10
CA GLY A 191 -6.90 17.31 -26.02
C GLY A 191 -8.19 17.53 -26.77
N LYS A 192 -8.71 18.76 -26.75
CA LYS A 192 -9.94 19.13 -27.45
C LYS A 192 -9.85 18.79 -28.94
N SER A 193 -10.86 18.12 -29.47
CA SER A 193 -10.99 17.91 -30.91
C SER A 193 -11.32 19.25 -31.57
N THR A 194 -10.46 19.74 -32.44
CA THR A 194 -10.85 20.81 -33.39
C THR A 194 -11.71 20.16 -34.45
N ALA A 195 -12.98 19.88 -34.11
CA ALA A 195 -13.97 19.54 -35.13
C ALA A 195 -14.16 20.79 -35.97
N THR A 196 -13.45 20.88 -37.10
CA THR A 196 -13.89 21.71 -38.19
C THR A 196 -15.24 21.16 -38.62
N THR A 197 -16.30 21.92 -38.36
CA THR A 197 -17.64 21.65 -38.96
C THR A 197 -17.44 21.42 -40.45
N PRO A 198 -17.79 20.25 -41.00
CA PRO A 198 -17.78 20.10 -42.44
C PRO A 198 -18.81 21.08 -43.01
N THR A 199 -18.36 22.08 -43.74
CA THR A 199 -19.22 22.90 -44.60
C THR A 199 -19.80 21.94 -45.62
N ASP A 200 -21.11 21.70 -45.52
CA ASP A 200 -21.90 20.89 -46.45
C ASP A 200 -21.81 21.45 -47.86
N PRO A 201 -21.38 20.72 -48.88
CA PRO A 201 -21.74 20.96 -50.24
C PRO A 201 -22.69 19.84 -50.71
N GLY A 202 -24.02 20.13 -50.58
CA GLY A 202 -25.03 19.68 -51.51
C GLY A 202 -25.20 18.18 -51.74
N THR A 203 -26.29 17.68 -51.16
CA THR A 203 -27.26 16.74 -51.70
C THR A 203 -26.83 15.76 -52.79
N THR A 204 -26.76 14.47 -52.44
CA THR A 204 -27.43 13.38 -53.18
C THR A 204 -27.59 12.18 -52.27
N VAL A 205 -28.81 11.72 -52.05
CA VAL A 205 -29.16 10.42 -51.47
C VAL A 205 -28.85 9.34 -52.51
N PRO A 206 -28.22 8.25 -52.10
CA PRO A 206 -28.68 6.93 -52.50
C PRO A 206 -28.73 5.90 -51.38
N THR A 207 -29.88 5.29 -51.26
CA THR A 207 -30.23 3.91 -50.89
C THR A 207 -29.18 3.02 -50.27
N ASP A 208 -29.55 2.53 -49.05
CA ASP A 208 -29.04 1.34 -48.32
C ASP A 208 -28.94 0.11 -49.24
N PRO A 209 -28.00 -0.81 -49.08
CA PRO A 209 -28.14 -1.85 -48.04
C PRO A 209 -26.80 -2.39 -47.46
N GLY A 210 -26.82 -2.86 -46.20
CA GLY A 210 -25.82 -3.83 -45.75
C GLY A 210 -25.32 -3.64 -44.30
N THR A 211 -26.02 -4.23 -43.39
CA THR A 211 -25.60 -4.54 -42.02
C THR A 211 -24.20 -5.22 -42.02
N VAL A 212 -23.19 -4.55 -41.48
CA VAL A 212 -21.95 -5.17 -41.06
C VAL A 212 -21.68 -4.76 -39.63
N THR A 213 -21.75 -5.72 -38.75
CA THR A 213 -21.37 -5.65 -37.34
C THR A 213 -19.88 -5.31 -37.26
N PRO A 214 -19.43 -4.28 -36.53
CA PRO A 214 -18.02 -4.09 -36.27
C PRO A 214 -17.56 -5.13 -35.23
N THR A 215 -16.59 -5.95 -35.61
CA THR A 215 -15.84 -6.81 -34.72
C THR A 215 -14.91 -5.89 -33.89
N ASP A 216 -15.11 -5.92 -32.60
CA ASP A 216 -14.30 -5.26 -31.60
C ASP A 216 -12.86 -5.86 -31.59
N PRO A 217 -11.79 -5.07 -31.85
CA PRO A 217 -10.44 -5.53 -31.58
C PRO A 217 -10.18 -5.37 -30.08
N GLY A 218 -10.09 -6.52 -29.39
CA GLY A 218 -9.87 -6.68 -27.96
C GLY A 218 -9.03 -5.61 -27.28
N VAL A 219 -9.69 -4.78 -26.51
CA VAL A 219 -9.05 -3.93 -25.52
C VAL A 219 -8.73 -4.84 -24.33
N THR A 220 -7.47 -5.20 -24.20
CA THR A 220 -6.96 -5.74 -22.95
C THR A 220 -7.13 -4.68 -21.87
N ALA A 221 -7.97 -4.95 -20.88
CA ALA A 221 -8.15 -4.11 -19.73
C ALA A 221 -6.77 -3.82 -19.08
N PRO A 222 -6.48 -2.55 -18.73
CA PRO A 222 -5.26 -2.27 -17.95
C PRO A 222 -5.39 -2.98 -16.61
N THR A 223 -4.40 -3.79 -16.27
CA THR A 223 -4.26 -4.39 -14.93
C THR A 223 -4.24 -3.26 -13.90
N ASP A 224 -5.17 -3.31 -12.98
CA ASP A 224 -5.25 -2.41 -11.81
C ASP A 224 -3.94 -2.52 -11.00
N PRO A 225 -3.10 -1.46 -10.90
CA PRO A 225 -1.90 -1.51 -10.08
C PRO A 225 -2.21 -1.46 -8.57
N GLY A 226 -3.48 -1.46 -8.17
CA GLY A 226 -3.95 -1.40 -6.79
C GLY A 226 -4.51 -2.69 -6.24
N ALA A 227 -4.54 -3.80 -6.99
CA ALA A 227 -4.83 -5.10 -6.43
C ALA A 227 -3.59 -5.56 -5.64
N ALA A 228 -3.54 -5.23 -4.35
CA ALA A 228 -2.59 -5.84 -3.44
C ALA A 228 -2.76 -7.35 -3.55
N GLU A 229 -1.70 -8.05 -3.95
CA GLU A 229 -1.64 -9.50 -3.82
C GLU A 229 -2.04 -9.89 -2.38
N PRO A 230 -2.77 -11.00 -2.18
CA PRO A 230 -3.08 -11.46 -0.84
C PRO A 230 -1.79 -11.54 -0.04
N PRO A 231 -1.80 -11.22 1.25
CA PRO A 231 -0.59 -11.16 2.07
C PRO A 231 0.19 -12.44 1.88
N VAL A 232 1.43 -12.31 1.39
CA VAL A 232 2.37 -13.42 1.32
C VAL A 232 2.45 -13.96 2.73
N GLU A 233 1.99 -15.20 2.92
CA GLU A 233 2.17 -15.93 4.16
C GLU A 233 3.68 -15.97 4.40
N MET A 234 4.16 -15.20 5.39
CA MET A 234 5.58 -15.20 5.72
C MET A 234 5.89 -16.56 6.33
N GLU A 235 6.43 -17.46 5.50
CA GLU A 235 6.94 -18.74 5.96
C GLU A 235 7.96 -18.52 7.08
N ARG A 236 7.91 -19.39 8.09
CA ARG A 236 8.96 -19.49 9.13
C ARG A 236 10.31 -19.59 8.42
N PRO A 237 11.26 -18.71 8.71
CA PRO A 237 12.59 -18.88 8.14
C PRO A 237 13.15 -20.23 8.60
N GLY A 238 13.55 -21.09 7.66
CA GLY A 238 14.02 -22.46 7.89
C GLY A 238 15.28 -22.61 8.74
N TRP A 239 15.87 -21.52 9.29
CA TRP A 239 17.01 -21.55 10.21
C TRP A 239 16.60 -21.73 11.68
N LEU A 240 15.29 -21.84 11.99
CA LEU A 240 14.79 -22.13 13.34
C LEU A 240 14.74 -23.64 13.67
N ASP A 241 15.08 -24.51 12.72
CA ASP A 241 15.06 -25.98 12.91
C ASP A 241 16.42 -26.61 13.23
N THR A 242 17.46 -25.86 13.56
CA THR A 242 18.74 -26.43 14.00
C THR A 242 18.81 -26.53 15.53
N GLY A 243 18.11 -27.50 16.07
CA GLY A 243 18.10 -27.86 17.51
C GLY A 243 17.97 -29.36 17.71
N LYS A 244 18.73 -30.17 16.93
CA LYS A 244 19.05 -31.58 17.23
C LYS A 244 20.46 -31.87 16.74
N GLU A 245 21.39 -31.68 17.59
CA GLU A 245 22.66 -32.37 17.62
C GLU A 245 22.87 -32.72 19.11
N GLY A 246 22.95 -33.94 19.50
CA GLY A 246 23.65 -35.09 19.00
C GLY A 246 24.48 -35.54 20.16
N GLU A 247 23.94 -36.48 20.97
CA GLU A 247 24.77 -37.24 21.91
C GLU A 247 25.77 -38.04 21.10
N GLY A 248 27.03 -37.96 21.51
CA GLY A 248 28.13 -38.76 21.05
C GLY A 248 29.38 -38.40 21.83
#